data_90f0d705588b67eeb4fe2c58265782e0
#
_entry.id   90f0d705588b67eeb4fe2c58265782e0
#
_cell.length_a   1.000
_cell.length_b   1.000
_cell.length_c   1.000
_cell.angle_alpha   90.00
_cell.angle_beta   90.00
_cell.angle_gamma   90.00
#
_symmetry.space_group_name_H-M   'P 1'
#
loop_
_entity.id
_entity.type
_entity.pdbx_description
1 polymer ?
#
loop_
_entity_poly.entity_id
_entity_poly.type
_entity_poly.pdbx_seq_one_letter_code
_entity_poly.pdbx_strand_id
1 'polypeptide(L)'
;MKKQFQWICMLVVAFCFTTTLFAQNKKTIRVGVFQGHGGAETCIWEAVQAIRLDGDMTVRTFTTADIAKGVLNNLDAIIVPGGGGSTQYLNMGEENVKRVKEFIASGKGAVGICAGAYLFSDTPNYACFRINGAKAIDIEHDNRGHGIAKFSLTNEGKKLFPELATRPLSYVLYYEGPVFTPSENSQIKYTTFATMESDVHEEGNAPINMTNNKPFFIANTYGKGRVFSSIAHPEATPGMEWMIPRMVRWTLGLPIKQYKKNVVRPNVYNQEYLMTKADLKQEHSYYETFLYGSSEEKIAALDWLQVRRSWDAKRWVQGLLFDNSPKVRIRAAKFIAETDYLQYLPDMETAMNAEKDMQTKQAITRYVEQLKALLP
;
A
#
# COMPACT_ATOMS: atom_id res chain seq x y z
N MET A 1 54.48 38.03 10.05
CA MET A 1 53.03 38.15 9.83
C MET A 1 52.53 37.62 8.45
N LYS A 2 53.18 37.96 7.32
CA LYS A 2 52.72 37.47 5.98
C LYS A 2 52.73 35.92 5.78
N LYS A 3 53.67 35.17 6.36
CA LYS A 3 53.76 33.71 6.22
C LYS A 3 52.73 32.97 7.05
N GLN A 4 52.33 33.46 8.22
CA GLN A 4 51.25 32.83 9.02
C GLN A 4 49.89 33.02 8.39
N PHE A 5 49.64 34.11 7.70
CA PHE A 5 48.39 34.39 7.02
C PHE A 5 48.16 33.44 5.80
N GLN A 6 49.24 33.09 5.09
CA GLN A 6 49.16 32.12 3.97
C GLN A 6 48.80 30.71 4.42
N TRP A 7 49.29 30.27 5.58
CA TRP A 7 48.96 28.95 6.14
C TRP A 7 47.50 28.86 6.63
N ILE A 8 46.98 29.94 7.20
CA ILE A 8 45.57 30.00 7.63
C ILE A 8 44.63 29.98 6.41
N CYS A 9 44.96 30.68 5.33
CA CYS A 9 44.18 30.63 4.10
C CYS A 9 44.22 29.26 3.42
N MET A 10 45.36 28.54 3.43
CA MET A 10 45.46 27.18 2.89
C MET A 10 44.67 26.17 3.73
N LEU A 11 44.64 26.29 5.06
CA LEU A 11 43.88 25.44 5.94
C LEU A 11 42.34 25.65 5.78
N VAL A 12 41.90 26.90 5.61
CA VAL A 12 40.49 27.22 5.39
C VAL A 12 40.01 26.71 4.01
N VAL A 13 40.83 26.85 2.98
CA VAL A 13 40.53 26.34 1.64
C VAL A 13 40.50 24.79 1.63
N ALA A 14 41.43 24.13 2.32
CA ALA A 14 41.43 22.67 2.46
C ALA A 14 40.21 22.17 3.26
N PHE A 15 39.76 22.90 4.29
CA PHE A 15 38.56 22.53 5.07
C PHE A 15 37.28 22.77 4.28
N CYS A 16 37.19 23.79 3.43
CA CYS A 16 36.05 23.99 2.52
C CYS A 16 35.99 22.94 1.40
N PHE A 17 37.14 22.43 0.93
CA PHE A 17 37.13 21.35 -0.09
C PHE A 17 36.79 19.96 0.48
N THR A 18 37.06 19.73 1.78
CA THR A 18 36.67 18.41 2.41
C THR A 18 35.19 18.33 2.77
N THR A 19 34.49 19.47 2.95
CA THR A 19 33.04 19.46 3.23
C THR A 19 32.17 19.33 1.99
N THR A 20 32.72 19.58 0.79
CA THR A 20 31.95 19.39 -0.47
C THR A 20 32.05 17.98 -1.04
N LEU A 21 32.87 17.09 -0.50
CA LEU A 21 33.09 15.73 -1.00
C LEU A 21 32.17 14.68 -0.38
N PHE A 22 31.29 15.06 0.56
CA PHE A 22 30.33 14.13 1.19
C PHE A 22 28.85 14.36 0.85
N ALA A 23 28.53 15.13 -0.16
CA ALA A 23 27.26 14.97 -0.82
C ALA A 23 27.34 13.68 -1.67
N GLN A 24 27.34 12.51 -1.02
CA GLN A 24 27.04 11.27 -1.71
C GLN A 24 25.72 11.51 -2.46
N ASN A 25 25.76 11.46 -3.78
CA ASN A 25 24.57 11.41 -4.62
C ASN A 25 23.71 10.26 -4.11
N LYS A 26 22.76 10.56 -3.23
CA LYS A 26 21.87 9.57 -2.64
C LYS A 26 21.10 8.96 -3.79
N LYS A 27 21.46 7.73 -4.17
CA LYS A 27 20.87 7.06 -5.33
C LYS A 27 19.37 6.92 -5.07
N THR A 28 18.56 7.57 -5.89
CA THR A 28 17.11 7.45 -5.84
C THR A 28 16.68 6.03 -6.16
N ILE A 29 15.85 5.44 -5.33
CA ILE A 29 15.28 4.11 -5.51
C ILE A 29 14.11 4.24 -6.49
N ARG A 30 14.16 3.47 -7.57
CA ARG A 30 13.15 3.53 -8.64
C ARG A 30 12.20 2.34 -8.52
N VAL A 31 10.95 2.61 -8.16
CA VAL A 31 9.92 1.61 -7.94
C VAL A 31 8.90 1.64 -9.08
N GLY A 32 8.58 0.47 -9.64
CA GLY A 32 7.51 0.30 -10.60
C GLY A 32 6.28 -0.34 -9.96
N VAL A 33 5.08 0.18 -10.23
CA VAL A 33 3.81 -0.48 -9.87
C VAL A 33 3.17 -1.01 -11.15
N PHE A 34 2.90 -2.31 -11.20
CA PHE A 34 2.29 -2.93 -12.36
C PHE A 34 0.85 -2.43 -12.56
N GLN A 35 0.57 -1.89 -13.74
CA GLN A 35 -0.71 -1.36 -14.17
C GLN A 35 -1.19 -2.13 -15.42
N GLY A 36 -1.46 -3.41 -15.24
CA GLY A 36 -2.02 -4.27 -16.29
C GLY A 36 -3.48 -4.59 -16.05
N HIS A 37 -4.13 -5.16 -17.08
CA HIS A 37 -5.48 -5.66 -16.92
C HIS A 37 -5.53 -6.73 -15.81
N GLY A 38 -6.53 -6.64 -14.94
CA GLY A 38 -6.66 -7.45 -13.74
C GLY A 38 -6.15 -6.76 -12.46
N GLY A 39 -5.27 -5.75 -12.54
CA GLY A 39 -4.97 -4.89 -11.41
C GLY A 39 -6.14 -3.99 -11.06
N ALA A 40 -6.56 -3.96 -9.79
CA ALA A 40 -7.60 -3.03 -9.34
C ALA A 40 -7.04 -1.61 -9.32
N GLU A 41 -7.75 -0.66 -9.92
CA GLU A 41 -7.29 0.73 -10.04
C GLU A 41 -6.98 1.36 -8.68
N THR A 42 -7.85 1.15 -7.69
CA THR A 42 -7.63 1.63 -6.32
C THR A 42 -6.32 1.07 -5.73
N CYS A 43 -6.07 -0.23 -5.85
CA CYS A 43 -4.84 -0.87 -5.34
C CYS A 43 -3.58 -0.33 -6.03
N ILE A 44 -3.65 -0.07 -7.34
CA ILE A 44 -2.54 0.50 -8.11
C ILE A 44 -2.19 1.88 -7.56
N TRP A 45 -3.19 2.78 -7.46
CA TRP A 45 -2.94 4.15 -7.03
C TRP A 45 -2.59 4.26 -5.55
N GLU A 46 -3.13 3.43 -4.69
CA GLU A 46 -2.75 3.38 -3.27
C GLU A 46 -1.30 2.91 -3.10
N ALA A 47 -0.88 1.88 -3.85
CA ALA A 47 0.53 1.47 -3.86
C ALA A 47 1.45 2.59 -4.35
N VAL A 48 1.05 3.34 -5.40
CA VAL A 48 1.79 4.51 -5.88
C VAL A 48 1.90 5.58 -4.77
N GLN A 49 0.79 5.90 -4.09
CA GLN A 49 0.79 6.91 -3.02
C GLN A 49 1.61 6.47 -1.81
N ALA A 50 1.52 5.20 -1.42
CA ALA A 50 2.33 4.66 -0.33
C ALA A 50 3.84 4.82 -0.59
N ILE A 51 4.32 4.56 -1.81
CA ILE A 51 5.73 4.76 -2.16
C ILE A 51 6.15 6.24 -2.08
N ARG A 52 5.26 7.18 -2.39
CA ARG A 52 5.54 8.62 -2.29
C ARG A 52 5.81 9.11 -0.86
N LEU A 53 5.43 8.34 0.16
CA LEU A 53 5.75 8.63 1.57
C LEU A 53 7.25 8.51 1.87
N ASP A 54 8.02 7.84 1.01
CA ASP A 54 9.47 7.71 1.16
C ASP A 54 10.21 8.64 0.19
N GLY A 55 10.70 9.77 0.67
CA GLY A 55 11.39 10.76 -0.15
C GLY A 55 12.72 10.29 -0.81
N ASP A 56 13.16 9.04 -0.55
CA ASP A 56 14.29 8.43 -1.27
C ASP A 56 13.83 7.61 -2.48
N MET A 57 12.51 7.48 -2.67
CA MET A 57 11.92 6.67 -3.74
C MET A 57 11.24 7.55 -4.79
N THR A 58 11.35 7.12 -6.03
CA THR A 58 10.50 7.57 -7.12
C THR A 58 9.64 6.40 -7.56
N VAL A 59 8.42 6.70 -7.99
CA VAL A 59 7.46 5.68 -8.41
C VAL A 59 6.89 6.01 -9.77
N ARG A 60 6.69 4.98 -10.59
CA ARG A 60 5.93 5.04 -11.83
C ARG A 60 5.08 3.78 -11.98
N THR A 61 4.01 3.88 -12.72
CA THR A 61 3.29 2.71 -13.20
C THR A 61 3.95 2.16 -14.47
N PHE A 62 3.75 0.88 -14.74
CA PHE A 62 4.19 0.25 -15.98
C PHE A 62 3.22 -0.85 -16.41
N THR A 63 3.10 -1.05 -17.70
CA THR A 63 2.19 -2.01 -18.35
C THR A 63 2.95 -3.22 -18.89
N THR A 64 2.20 -4.21 -19.36
CA THR A 64 2.73 -5.36 -20.10
C THR A 64 3.57 -4.93 -21.32
N ALA A 65 3.11 -3.92 -22.05
CA ALA A 65 3.84 -3.38 -23.20
C ALA A 65 5.17 -2.72 -22.78
N ASP A 66 5.21 -2.09 -21.60
CA ASP A 66 6.45 -1.49 -21.08
C ASP A 66 7.47 -2.56 -20.67
N ILE A 67 7.02 -3.71 -20.13
CA ILE A 67 7.91 -4.84 -19.84
C ILE A 67 8.59 -5.30 -21.13
N ALA A 68 7.82 -5.49 -22.20
CA ALA A 68 8.34 -5.89 -23.49
C ALA A 68 9.36 -4.88 -24.07
N LYS A 69 9.19 -3.59 -23.77
CA LYS A 69 10.10 -2.49 -24.14
C LYS A 69 11.29 -2.31 -23.20
N GLY A 70 11.44 -3.15 -22.17
CA GLY A 70 12.61 -3.14 -21.28
C GLY A 70 12.53 -2.16 -20.13
N VAL A 71 11.32 -1.74 -19.68
CA VAL A 71 11.15 -0.83 -18.53
C VAL A 71 11.84 -1.33 -17.27
N LEU A 72 11.92 -2.64 -17.07
CA LEU A 72 12.53 -3.27 -15.89
C LEU A 72 14.01 -2.88 -15.73
N ASN A 73 14.74 -2.59 -16.82
CA ASN A 73 16.14 -2.13 -16.74
C ASN A 73 16.32 -0.81 -15.98
N ASN A 74 15.25 -0.02 -15.88
CA ASN A 74 15.24 1.28 -15.22
C ASN A 74 14.63 1.23 -13.81
N LEU A 75 14.32 0.05 -13.26
CA LEU A 75 13.74 -0.13 -11.95
C LEU A 75 14.71 -0.82 -10.99
N ASP A 76 14.50 -0.60 -9.72
CA ASP A 76 15.22 -1.28 -8.63
C ASP A 76 14.30 -2.28 -7.91
N ALA A 77 12.99 -1.97 -7.85
CA ALA A 77 11.96 -2.87 -7.35
C ALA A 77 10.64 -2.72 -8.12
N ILE A 78 9.80 -3.74 -8.03
CA ILE A 78 8.44 -3.71 -8.56
C ILE A 78 7.42 -4.03 -7.47
N ILE A 79 6.20 -3.54 -7.66
CA ILE A 79 5.01 -3.90 -6.88
C ILE A 79 3.99 -4.50 -7.84
N VAL A 80 3.47 -5.68 -7.50
CA VAL A 80 2.29 -6.27 -8.14
C VAL A 80 1.10 -6.06 -7.19
N PRO A 81 0.10 -5.24 -7.58
CA PRO A 81 -0.97 -4.80 -6.69
C PRO A 81 -2.08 -5.85 -6.54
N GLY A 82 -3.08 -5.51 -5.70
CA GLY A 82 -4.34 -6.24 -5.59
C GLY A 82 -5.19 -6.21 -6.86
N GLY A 83 -6.23 -7.06 -6.90
CA GLY A 83 -7.15 -7.22 -8.04
C GLY A 83 -7.38 -8.69 -8.37
N GLY A 84 -7.50 -9.05 -9.64
CA GLY A 84 -7.62 -10.43 -10.12
C GLY A 84 -6.26 -11.03 -10.47
N GLY A 85 -5.76 -11.97 -9.68
CA GLY A 85 -4.43 -12.55 -9.85
C GLY A 85 -4.26 -13.26 -11.20
N SER A 86 -5.11 -14.24 -11.51
CA SER A 86 -5.07 -14.97 -12.78
C SER A 86 -5.17 -14.03 -13.99
N THR A 87 -6.02 -13.01 -13.90
CA THR A 87 -6.19 -12.01 -14.97
C THR A 87 -4.92 -11.20 -15.18
N GLN A 88 -4.25 -10.78 -14.11
CA GLN A 88 -2.95 -10.09 -14.20
C GLN A 88 -1.88 -10.99 -14.85
N TYR A 89 -1.83 -12.29 -14.50
CA TYR A 89 -0.89 -13.23 -15.11
C TYR A 89 -1.14 -13.36 -16.61
N LEU A 90 -2.37 -13.62 -17.01
CA LEU A 90 -2.76 -13.77 -18.40
C LEU A 90 -2.50 -12.50 -19.20
N ASN A 91 -2.76 -11.33 -18.64
CA ASN A 91 -2.43 -10.05 -19.28
C ASN A 91 -0.92 -9.85 -19.43
N MET A 92 -0.13 -10.25 -18.45
CA MET A 92 1.32 -10.16 -18.51
C MET A 92 1.90 -11.12 -19.57
N GLY A 93 1.36 -12.34 -19.64
CA GLY A 93 1.80 -13.41 -20.52
C GLY A 93 3.12 -14.04 -20.08
N GLU A 94 3.33 -15.28 -20.45
CA GLU A 94 4.45 -16.11 -19.96
C GLU A 94 5.83 -15.49 -20.21
N GLU A 95 6.04 -14.90 -21.39
CA GLU A 95 7.33 -14.30 -21.74
C GLU A 95 7.67 -13.10 -20.83
N ASN A 96 6.70 -12.24 -20.52
CA ASN A 96 6.93 -11.12 -19.62
C ASN A 96 7.00 -11.57 -18.16
N VAL A 97 6.26 -12.60 -17.76
CA VAL A 97 6.43 -13.25 -16.46
C VAL A 97 7.87 -13.76 -16.29
N LYS A 98 8.41 -14.40 -17.32
CA LYS A 98 9.82 -14.84 -17.33
C LYS A 98 10.77 -13.65 -17.14
N ARG A 99 10.58 -12.55 -17.87
CA ARG A 99 11.40 -11.33 -17.71
C ARG A 99 11.31 -10.75 -16.31
N VAL A 100 10.12 -10.73 -15.69
CA VAL A 100 9.94 -10.30 -14.30
C VAL A 100 10.69 -11.22 -13.34
N LYS A 101 10.61 -12.53 -13.52
CA LYS A 101 11.37 -13.50 -12.69
C LYS A 101 12.87 -13.32 -12.83
N GLU A 102 13.39 -13.12 -14.03
CA GLU A 102 14.80 -12.83 -14.32
C GLU A 102 15.24 -11.51 -13.67
N PHE A 103 14.41 -10.46 -13.76
CA PHE A 103 14.64 -9.19 -13.10
C PHE A 103 14.80 -9.37 -11.58
N ILE A 104 13.90 -10.09 -10.94
CA ILE A 104 14.01 -10.36 -9.49
C ILE A 104 15.26 -11.18 -9.20
N ALA A 105 15.47 -12.28 -9.95
CA ALA A 105 16.61 -13.17 -9.75
C ALA A 105 17.96 -12.47 -9.94
N SER A 106 18.03 -11.38 -10.68
CA SER A 106 19.25 -10.57 -10.87
C SER A 106 19.69 -9.76 -9.65
N GLY A 107 18.88 -9.70 -8.59
CA GLY A 107 19.17 -8.95 -7.36
C GLY A 107 18.23 -7.79 -7.09
N LYS A 108 17.10 -7.73 -7.81
CA LYS A 108 16.07 -6.70 -7.66
C LYS A 108 14.99 -7.12 -6.66
N GLY A 109 14.17 -6.12 -6.23
CA GLY A 109 13.10 -6.35 -5.27
C GLY A 109 11.74 -6.57 -5.91
N ALA A 110 10.88 -7.36 -5.25
CA ALA A 110 9.47 -7.47 -5.61
C ALA A 110 8.59 -7.50 -4.37
N VAL A 111 7.48 -6.75 -4.41
CA VAL A 111 6.43 -6.77 -3.39
C VAL A 111 5.12 -7.18 -4.07
N GLY A 112 4.46 -8.22 -3.57
CA GLY A 112 3.12 -8.63 -3.99
C GLY A 112 2.11 -8.30 -2.91
N ILE A 113 1.01 -7.66 -3.29
CA ILE A 113 -0.07 -7.27 -2.38
C ILE A 113 -1.35 -7.96 -2.80
N CYS A 114 -2.02 -8.66 -1.89
CA CYS A 114 -3.29 -9.37 -2.13
C CYS A 114 -3.19 -10.28 -3.36
N ALA A 115 -3.83 -9.96 -4.47
CA ALA A 115 -3.71 -10.69 -5.73
C ALA A 115 -2.25 -10.81 -6.22
N GLY A 116 -1.41 -9.80 -5.99
CA GLY A 116 0.02 -9.86 -6.28
C GLY A 116 0.74 -10.92 -5.42
N ALA A 117 0.31 -11.12 -4.18
CA ALA A 117 0.81 -12.18 -3.32
C ALA A 117 0.38 -13.57 -3.81
N TYR A 118 -0.88 -13.71 -4.31
CA TYR A 118 -1.33 -14.91 -5.03
C TYR A 118 -0.44 -15.20 -6.23
N LEU A 119 -0.16 -14.20 -7.06
CA LEU A 119 0.69 -14.36 -8.24
C LEU A 119 2.09 -14.85 -7.91
N PHE A 120 2.64 -14.46 -6.76
CA PHE A 120 3.96 -14.90 -6.35
C PHE A 120 3.98 -16.33 -5.79
N SER A 121 2.80 -16.90 -5.47
CA SER A 121 2.66 -18.21 -4.85
C SER A 121 3.10 -19.37 -5.77
N ASP A 122 3.14 -20.56 -5.20
CA ASP A 122 3.34 -21.83 -5.90
C ASP A 122 2.08 -22.70 -5.74
N THR A 123 0.94 -22.11 -6.09
CA THR A 123 -0.37 -22.73 -5.96
C THR A 123 -0.62 -23.66 -7.16
N PRO A 124 -0.92 -24.95 -6.92
CA PRO A 124 -1.26 -25.88 -7.99
C PRO A 124 -2.51 -25.42 -8.78
N ASN A 125 -2.49 -25.63 -10.10
CA ASN A 125 -3.57 -25.29 -11.03
C ASN A 125 -3.96 -23.80 -11.05
N TYR A 126 -3.10 -22.92 -10.52
CA TYR A 126 -3.28 -21.48 -10.54
C TYR A 126 -2.16 -20.83 -11.36
N ALA A 127 -2.51 -19.84 -12.18
CA ALA A 127 -1.56 -19.06 -12.98
C ALA A 127 -0.73 -18.16 -12.06
N CYS A 128 0.50 -18.57 -11.72
CA CYS A 128 1.36 -17.90 -10.74
C CYS A 128 2.85 -17.98 -11.11
N PHE A 129 3.65 -17.12 -10.48
CA PHE A 129 5.09 -16.99 -10.78
C PHE A 129 5.94 -18.06 -10.10
N ARG A 130 5.44 -18.69 -9.04
CA ARG A 130 6.17 -19.71 -8.24
C ARG A 130 7.48 -19.17 -7.68
N ILE A 131 7.44 -18.04 -6.97
CA ILE A 131 8.64 -17.35 -6.47
C ILE A 131 8.65 -17.10 -4.95
N ASN A 132 7.55 -17.37 -4.21
CA ASN A 132 7.51 -17.12 -2.77
C ASN A 132 7.49 -18.40 -1.89
N GLY A 133 7.35 -19.60 -2.48
CA GLY A 133 7.38 -20.86 -1.76
C GLY A 133 6.13 -21.20 -0.96
N ALA A 134 5.09 -20.36 -1.02
CA ALA A 134 3.80 -20.63 -0.41
C ALA A 134 2.79 -21.12 -1.46
N LYS A 135 1.81 -21.93 -1.02
CA LYS A 135 0.60 -22.23 -1.78
C LYS A 135 -0.61 -21.60 -1.08
N ALA A 136 -1.55 -21.09 -1.86
CA ALA A 136 -2.86 -20.68 -1.37
C ALA A 136 -3.78 -21.91 -1.26
N ILE A 137 -4.51 -21.97 -0.15
CA ILE A 137 -5.43 -23.10 0.16
C ILE A 137 -6.89 -22.70 0.08
N ASP A 138 -7.18 -21.50 -0.38
CA ASP A 138 -8.48 -20.82 -0.33
C ASP A 138 -9.09 -20.57 -1.72
N ILE A 139 -8.60 -21.23 -2.76
CA ILE A 139 -9.03 -20.98 -4.15
C ILE A 139 -10.55 -21.16 -4.33
N GLU A 140 -11.17 -22.10 -3.59
CA GLU A 140 -12.61 -22.34 -3.63
C GLU A 140 -13.41 -21.41 -2.71
N HIS A 141 -12.72 -20.57 -1.94
CA HIS A 141 -13.26 -19.68 -0.91
C HIS A 141 -12.61 -18.31 -0.95
N ASP A 142 -12.25 -17.82 -2.13
CA ASP A 142 -11.56 -16.54 -2.32
C ASP A 142 -12.45 -15.33 -2.04
N ASN A 143 -13.78 -15.49 -2.05
CA ASN A 143 -14.80 -14.48 -1.75
C ASN A 143 -15.28 -14.51 -0.28
N ARG A 144 -14.43 -14.81 0.69
CA ARG A 144 -14.78 -15.04 2.10
C ARG A 144 -15.05 -13.78 2.93
N GLY A 145 -14.71 -12.60 2.41
CA GLY A 145 -15.01 -11.34 3.07
C GLY A 145 -13.83 -10.41 3.25
N HIS A 146 -14.13 -9.24 3.80
CA HIS A 146 -13.19 -8.15 3.96
C HIS A 146 -13.51 -7.30 5.19
N GLY A 147 -12.58 -6.40 5.51
CA GLY A 147 -12.67 -5.45 6.61
C GLY A 147 -11.32 -5.18 7.25
N ILE A 148 -11.33 -4.66 8.45
CA ILE A 148 -10.12 -4.42 9.23
C ILE A 148 -9.76 -5.68 10.00
N ALA A 149 -8.77 -6.40 9.50
CA ALA A 149 -8.26 -7.62 10.11
C ALA A 149 -7.14 -7.31 11.12
N LYS A 150 -7.02 -8.14 12.14
CA LYS A 150 -5.95 -8.09 13.14
C LYS A 150 -4.82 -9.06 12.78
N PHE A 151 -3.60 -8.66 13.09
CA PHE A 151 -2.41 -9.47 12.95
C PHE A 151 -1.41 -9.23 14.08
N SER A 152 -0.57 -10.24 14.34
CA SER A 152 0.57 -10.14 15.24
C SER A 152 1.89 -10.23 14.48
N LEU A 153 2.94 -9.55 14.96
CA LEU A 153 4.27 -9.64 14.39
C LEU A 153 5.08 -10.78 14.99
N THR A 154 5.76 -11.55 14.15
CA THR A 154 6.83 -12.45 14.58
C THR A 154 8.06 -11.66 15.02
N ASN A 155 9.08 -12.33 15.56
CA ASN A 155 10.35 -11.67 15.90
C ASN A 155 11.01 -11.02 14.67
N GLU A 156 10.93 -11.63 13.49
CA GLU A 156 11.45 -11.05 12.25
C GLU A 156 10.60 -9.84 11.81
N GLY A 157 9.28 -9.92 11.98
CA GLY A 157 8.39 -8.79 11.74
C GLY A 157 8.69 -7.59 12.64
N LYS A 158 8.95 -7.83 13.93
CA LYS A 158 9.32 -6.77 14.89
C LYS A 158 10.63 -6.07 14.54
N LYS A 159 11.59 -6.79 13.96
CA LYS A 159 12.84 -6.18 13.45
C LYS A 159 12.57 -5.27 12.24
N LEU A 160 11.65 -5.64 11.36
CA LEU A 160 11.32 -4.86 10.17
C LEU A 160 10.39 -3.68 10.46
N PHE A 161 9.46 -3.87 11.38
CA PHE A 161 8.44 -2.88 11.78
C PHE A 161 8.58 -2.52 13.27
N PRO A 162 9.70 -1.89 13.69
CA PRO A 162 9.95 -1.59 15.11
C PRO A 162 8.89 -0.67 15.73
N GLU A 163 8.20 0.13 14.92
CA GLU A 163 7.09 0.99 15.34
C GLU A 163 5.88 0.19 15.86
N LEU A 164 5.77 -1.07 15.46
CA LEU A 164 4.71 -1.98 15.89
C LEU A 164 5.20 -3.03 16.90
N ALA A 165 6.51 -3.06 17.23
CA ALA A 165 7.13 -4.18 17.95
C ALA A 165 6.59 -4.40 19.37
N THR A 166 6.08 -3.35 20.02
CA THR A 166 5.49 -3.42 21.38
C THR A 166 3.99 -3.69 21.39
N ARG A 167 3.36 -3.73 20.22
CA ARG A 167 1.93 -3.97 20.09
C ARG A 167 1.66 -5.48 20.03
N PRO A 168 0.73 -5.99 20.88
CA PRO A 168 0.33 -7.40 20.75
C PRO A 168 -0.40 -7.65 19.45
N LEU A 169 -1.22 -6.69 19.00
CA LEU A 169 -2.00 -6.74 17.76
C LEU A 169 -1.89 -5.43 16.99
N SER A 170 -1.93 -5.52 15.68
CA SER A 170 -2.06 -4.40 14.75
C SER A 170 -3.19 -4.69 13.76
N TYR A 171 -3.67 -3.64 13.08
CA TYR A 171 -4.90 -3.70 12.31
C TYR A 171 -4.67 -3.09 10.93
N VAL A 172 -5.06 -3.82 9.88
CA VAL A 172 -5.00 -3.34 8.50
C VAL A 172 -6.19 -3.84 7.71
N LEU A 173 -6.50 -3.15 6.63
CA LEU A 173 -7.48 -3.59 5.67
C LEU A 173 -7.07 -4.95 5.07
N TYR A 174 -7.99 -5.87 5.05
CA TYR A 174 -7.92 -7.15 4.39
C TYR A 174 -9.10 -7.30 3.43
N TYR A 175 -8.85 -7.74 2.22
CA TYR A 175 -9.90 -7.97 1.23
C TYR A 175 -9.55 -9.22 0.42
N GLU A 176 -10.08 -10.36 0.83
CA GLU A 176 -9.97 -11.63 0.10
C GLU A 176 -8.54 -12.04 -0.32
N GLY A 177 -7.53 -11.61 0.41
CA GLY A 177 -6.14 -11.97 0.13
C GLY A 177 -5.86 -13.45 0.43
N PRO A 178 -4.81 -14.05 -0.15
CA PRO A 178 -4.55 -15.48 -0.07
C PRO A 178 -4.38 -16.01 1.36
N VAL A 179 -4.82 -17.23 1.58
CA VAL A 179 -4.54 -18.00 2.78
C VAL A 179 -3.36 -18.93 2.50
N PHE A 180 -2.19 -18.61 3.05
CA PHE A 180 -0.96 -19.30 2.73
C PHE A 180 -0.64 -20.47 3.65
N THR A 181 -0.07 -21.53 3.04
CA THR A 181 0.69 -22.60 3.71
C THR A 181 1.97 -22.86 2.93
N PRO A 182 2.98 -23.51 3.52
CA PRO A 182 4.16 -23.92 2.75
C PRO A 182 3.78 -24.81 1.56
N SER A 183 4.38 -24.55 0.39
CA SER A 183 4.23 -25.44 -0.76
C SER A 183 5.18 -26.63 -0.64
N GLU A 184 4.65 -27.85 -0.71
CA GLU A 184 5.43 -29.08 -0.68
C GLU A 184 6.26 -29.27 -1.96
N ASN A 185 5.80 -28.65 -3.06
CA ASN A 185 6.46 -28.75 -4.36
C ASN A 185 7.57 -27.74 -4.55
N SER A 186 7.69 -26.75 -3.67
CA SER A 186 8.68 -25.67 -3.78
C SER A 186 9.97 -25.95 -3.00
N GLN A 187 11.12 -25.70 -3.62
CA GLN A 187 12.41 -25.65 -2.93
C GLN A 187 12.62 -24.30 -2.21
N ILE A 188 11.82 -23.28 -2.54
CA ILE A 188 11.87 -21.97 -1.92
C ILE A 188 11.24 -22.08 -0.53
N LYS A 189 11.93 -21.53 0.48
CA LYS A 189 11.40 -21.40 1.84
C LYS A 189 11.20 -19.93 2.15
N TYR A 190 10.08 -19.60 2.75
CA TYR A 190 9.80 -18.25 3.22
C TYR A 190 9.94 -18.12 4.74
N THR A 191 10.13 -16.89 5.17
CA THR A 191 10.05 -16.49 6.57
C THR A 191 8.73 -15.75 6.79
N THR A 192 8.00 -16.08 7.86
CA THR A 192 6.79 -15.38 8.26
C THR A 192 7.17 -14.17 9.11
N PHE A 193 6.69 -12.98 8.70
CA PHE A 193 6.90 -11.71 9.39
C PHE A 193 5.68 -11.30 10.22
N ALA A 194 4.50 -11.77 9.84
CA ALA A 194 3.27 -11.55 10.60
C ALA A 194 2.32 -12.74 10.44
N THR A 195 1.51 -12.95 11.47
CA THR A 195 0.47 -13.98 11.53
C THR A 195 -0.89 -13.32 11.57
N MET A 196 -1.84 -13.83 10.80
CA MET A 196 -3.23 -13.40 10.84
C MET A 196 -3.90 -13.92 12.10
N GLU A 197 -4.56 -13.01 12.82
CA GLU A 197 -5.27 -13.34 14.06
C GLU A 197 -6.81 -13.28 13.87
N SER A 198 -7.26 -12.77 12.72
CA SER A 198 -8.68 -12.73 12.34
C SER A 198 -9.12 -14.04 11.69
N ASP A 199 -10.37 -14.39 11.94
CA ASP A 199 -11.08 -15.46 11.22
C ASP A 199 -12.10 -14.83 10.28
N VAL A 200 -11.75 -14.69 8.98
CA VAL A 200 -12.58 -14.05 7.97
C VAL A 200 -13.35 -15.13 7.21
N HIS A 201 -14.66 -15.17 7.39
CA HIS A 201 -15.56 -16.15 6.76
C HIS A 201 -17.01 -15.63 6.59
N GLU A 202 -17.24 -14.33 6.78
CA GLU A 202 -18.58 -13.72 6.82
C GLU A 202 -19.29 -13.74 5.46
N GLU A 203 -18.53 -13.73 4.38
CA GLU A 203 -19.02 -13.82 3.01
C GLU A 203 -18.70 -15.18 2.42
N GLY A 204 -19.40 -15.55 1.37
CA GLY A 204 -19.24 -16.88 0.76
C GLY A 204 -19.56 -18.02 1.72
N ASN A 205 -18.95 -19.17 1.50
CA ASN A 205 -19.08 -20.37 2.32
C ASN A 205 -17.71 -20.82 2.85
N ALA A 206 -16.88 -19.86 3.26
CA ALA A 206 -15.55 -20.18 3.76
C ALA A 206 -15.62 -20.91 5.11
N PRO A 207 -14.79 -21.94 5.33
CA PRO A 207 -14.74 -22.63 6.59
C PRO A 207 -14.29 -21.72 7.73
N ILE A 208 -14.89 -21.90 8.89
CA ILE A 208 -14.44 -21.28 10.14
C ILE A 208 -12.99 -21.71 10.44
N ASN A 209 -12.17 -20.80 10.96
CA ASN A 209 -10.76 -21.02 11.26
C ASN A 209 -9.86 -21.29 10.03
N MET A 210 -10.29 -20.86 8.84
CA MET A 210 -9.43 -20.98 7.66
C MET A 210 -8.30 -19.96 7.67
N THR A 211 -8.55 -18.72 8.08
CA THR A 211 -7.61 -17.59 7.93
C THR A 211 -6.75 -17.35 9.17
N ASN A 212 -7.27 -17.57 10.37
CA ASN A 212 -6.54 -17.34 11.61
C ASN A 212 -5.33 -18.28 11.77
N ASN A 213 -4.30 -17.81 12.44
CA ASN A 213 -3.01 -18.51 12.63
C ASN A 213 -2.29 -18.86 11.30
N LYS A 214 -2.61 -18.16 10.21
CA LYS A 214 -1.93 -18.31 8.92
C LYS A 214 -0.95 -17.17 8.67
N PRO A 215 0.06 -17.37 7.81
CA PRO A 215 0.99 -16.32 7.43
C PRO A 215 0.27 -15.09 6.86
N PHE A 216 0.54 -13.91 7.42
CA PHE A 216 -0.02 -12.64 6.99
C PHE A 216 0.94 -11.84 6.12
N PHE A 217 2.21 -11.80 6.53
CA PHE A 217 3.31 -11.31 5.72
C PHE A 217 4.38 -12.40 5.63
N ILE A 218 4.80 -12.69 4.41
CA ILE A 218 5.92 -13.62 4.17
C ILE A 218 6.96 -12.98 3.28
N ALA A 219 8.21 -13.42 3.43
CA ALA A 219 9.29 -12.96 2.58
C ALA A 219 10.36 -14.03 2.39
N ASN A 220 11.05 -13.97 1.25
CA ASN A 220 12.07 -14.95 0.87
C ASN A 220 13.09 -14.35 -0.10
N THR A 221 14.13 -15.12 -0.36
CA THR A 221 15.06 -14.87 -1.45
C THR A 221 14.62 -15.59 -2.72
N TYR A 222 14.86 -14.97 -3.89
CA TYR A 222 14.66 -15.57 -5.20
C TYR A 222 15.84 -15.22 -6.11
N GLY A 223 16.67 -16.20 -6.42
CA GLY A 223 17.97 -15.93 -7.05
C GLY A 223 18.82 -15.03 -6.15
N LYS A 224 19.31 -13.91 -6.68
CA LYS A 224 20.03 -12.88 -5.92
C LYS A 224 19.10 -11.81 -5.32
N GLY A 225 17.83 -11.78 -5.70
CA GLY A 225 16.84 -10.80 -5.24
C GLY A 225 15.99 -11.30 -4.09
N ARG A 226 15.01 -10.48 -3.69
CA ARG A 226 14.11 -10.77 -2.58
C ARG A 226 12.68 -10.45 -2.95
N VAL A 227 11.78 -11.24 -2.39
CA VAL A 227 10.33 -11.16 -2.58
C VAL A 227 9.67 -10.94 -1.23
N PHE A 228 8.72 -10.03 -1.17
CA PHE A 228 7.84 -9.82 -0.03
C PHE A 228 6.39 -9.98 -0.48
N SER A 229 5.59 -10.73 0.26
CA SER A 229 4.17 -10.93 -0.03
C SER A 229 3.32 -10.50 1.16
N SER A 230 2.40 -9.57 0.94
CA SER A 230 1.38 -9.12 1.87
C SER A 230 0.03 -9.67 1.42
N ILE A 231 -0.68 -10.40 2.28
CA ILE A 231 -2.04 -10.86 1.97
C ILE A 231 -3.10 -9.77 2.20
N ALA A 232 -2.72 -8.67 2.84
CA ALA A 232 -3.58 -7.56 3.20
C ALA A 232 -3.11 -6.26 2.53
N HIS A 233 -3.82 -5.18 2.79
CA HIS A 233 -3.67 -3.87 2.15
C HIS A 233 -3.17 -2.77 3.12
N PRO A 234 -1.89 -2.81 3.57
CA PRO A 234 -1.33 -1.71 4.33
C PRO A 234 -1.37 -0.38 3.57
N GLU A 235 -1.22 -0.42 2.23
CA GLU A 235 -1.27 0.76 1.34
C GLU A 235 -2.62 1.47 1.38
N ALA A 236 -3.68 0.75 1.73
CA ALA A 236 -5.05 1.25 1.81
C ALA A 236 -5.50 1.55 3.25
N THR A 237 -4.62 1.35 4.23
CA THR A 237 -4.94 1.47 5.64
C THR A 237 -4.38 2.77 6.22
N PRO A 238 -5.23 3.74 6.62
CA PRO A 238 -4.79 5.02 7.15
C PRO A 238 -3.77 4.88 8.29
N GLY A 239 -2.62 5.53 8.13
CA GLY A 239 -1.51 5.50 9.09
C GLY A 239 -0.65 4.25 9.06
N MET A 240 -0.87 3.31 8.12
CA MET A 240 -0.10 2.08 7.93
C MET A 240 0.58 2.00 6.55
N GLU A 241 0.31 2.91 5.62
CA GLU A 241 0.78 2.93 4.24
C GLU A 241 2.32 2.90 4.14
N TRP A 242 2.99 3.45 5.17
CA TRP A 242 4.46 3.45 5.30
C TRP A 242 5.08 2.04 5.33
N MET A 243 4.28 1.02 5.61
CA MET A 243 4.76 -0.37 5.60
C MET A 243 5.16 -0.80 4.18
N ILE A 244 4.52 -0.30 3.13
CA ILE A 244 4.84 -0.66 1.74
C ILE A 244 6.26 -0.21 1.33
N PRO A 245 6.66 1.06 1.43
CA PRO A 245 8.03 1.43 1.14
C PRO A 245 9.04 0.76 2.09
N ARG A 246 8.66 0.40 3.32
CA ARG A 246 9.47 -0.40 4.23
C ARG A 246 9.70 -1.82 3.68
N MET A 247 8.68 -2.48 3.14
CA MET A 247 8.79 -3.78 2.46
C MET A 247 9.71 -3.67 1.24
N VAL A 248 9.57 -2.61 0.42
CA VAL A 248 10.47 -2.35 -0.72
C VAL A 248 11.92 -2.21 -0.25
N ARG A 249 12.19 -1.44 0.81
CA ARG A 249 13.55 -1.32 1.38
C ARG A 249 14.12 -2.67 1.79
N TRP A 250 13.32 -3.52 2.42
CA TRP A 250 13.73 -4.86 2.81
C TRP A 250 14.11 -5.71 1.59
N THR A 251 13.31 -5.66 0.51
CA THR A 251 13.61 -6.44 -0.71
C THR A 251 14.91 -6.01 -1.38
N LEU A 252 15.34 -4.77 -1.17
CA LEU A 252 16.59 -4.21 -1.69
C LEU A 252 17.76 -4.32 -0.71
N GLY A 253 17.55 -4.87 0.49
CA GLY A 253 18.60 -4.96 1.52
C GLY A 253 19.01 -3.60 2.09
N LEU A 254 18.14 -2.61 2.00
CA LEU A 254 18.41 -1.26 2.47
C LEU A 254 18.09 -1.11 3.97
N PRO A 255 18.76 -0.17 4.67
CA PRO A 255 18.49 0.06 6.08
C PRO A 255 17.06 0.57 6.30
N ILE A 256 16.56 0.33 7.51
CA ILE A 256 15.28 0.86 7.98
C ILE A 256 15.34 2.39 7.98
N LYS A 257 14.31 3.02 7.40
CA LYS A 257 14.10 4.46 7.45
C LYS A 257 13.00 4.79 8.46
N GLN A 258 13.21 5.77 9.29
CA GLN A 258 12.16 6.31 10.15
C GLN A 258 11.29 7.28 9.35
N TYR A 259 9.99 7.11 9.44
CA TYR A 259 9.02 8.01 8.84
C TYR A 259 8.50 9.02 9.87
N LYS A 260 7.90 10.11 9.40
CA LYS A 260 7.33 11.15 10.25
C LYS A 260 6.20 10.57 11.13
N LYS A 261 6.00 11.14 12.33
CA LYS A 261 4.94 10.70 13.27
C LYS A 261 3.52 10.85 12.71
N ASN A 262 3.29 11.81 11.82
CA ASN A 262 2.00 11.98 11.18
C ASN A 262 1.74 10.95 10.05
N VAL A 263 2.76 10.24 9.60
CA VAL A 263 2.67 9.12 8.65
C VAL A 263 2.51 7.79 9.40
N VAL A 264 3.26 7.60 10.51
CA VAL A 264 3.20 6.38 11.32
C VAL A 264 2.14 6.53 12.41
N ARG A 265 0.92 6.08 12.13
CA ARG A 265 -0.23 6.24 13.04
C ARG A 265 -1.01 4.93 13.23
N PRO A 266 -0.40 3.88 13.80
CA PRO A 266 -1.00 2.53 13.90
C PRO A 266 -2.22 2.46 14.82
N ASN A 267 -2.63 3.57 15.44
CA ASN A 267 -3.82 3.68 16.28
C ASN A 267 -5.04 4.26 15.55
N VAL A 268 -4.91 4.63 14.27
CA VAL A 268 -6.07 5.08 13.47
C VAL A 268 -7.13 3.99 13.45
N TYR A 269 -6.69 2.74 13.20
CA TYR A 269 -7.51 1.56 13.44
C TYR A 269 -6.95 0.78 14.63
N ASN A 270 -7.78 0.54 15.63
CA ASN A 270 -7.38 -0.04 16.92
C ASN A 270 -8.25 -1.24 17.33
N GLN A 271 -9.14 -1.68 16.45
CA GLN A 271 -9.99 -2.85 16.65
C GLN A 271 -10.33 -3.50 15.32
N GLU A 272 -10.58 -4.79 15.35
CA GLU A 272 -11.11 -5.56 14.24
C GLU A 272 -12.51 -5.08 13.87
N TYR A 273 -12.77 -5.02 12.56
CA TYR A 273 -14.08 -4.78 12.02
C TYR A 273 -14.21 -5.54 10.70
N LEU A 274 -14.87 -6.66 10.70
CA LEU A 274 -15.19 -7.43 9.51
C LEU A 274 -16.59 -7.04 9.01
N MET A 275 -16.72 -6.79 7.71
CA MET A 275 -17.99 -6.42 7.10
C MET A 275 -18.95 -7.60 7.10
N THR A 276 -20.16 -7.39 7.60
CA THR A 276 -21.23 -8.37 7.52
C THR A 276 -22.02 -8.22 6.23
N LYS A 277 -22.80 -9.26 5.84
CA LYS A 277 -23.72 -9.15 4.69
C LYS A 277 -24.71 -7.98 4.84
N ALA A 278 -25.09 -7.65 6.07
CA ALA A 278 -25.97 -6.50 6.35
C ALA A 278 -25.22 -5.17 6.12
N ASP A 279 -23.97 -5.08 6.56
CA ASP A 279 -23.12 -3.91 6.31
C ASP A 279 -22.93 -3.68 4.81
N LEU A 280 -22.64 -4.72 4.04
CA LEU A 280 -22.47 -4.63 2.58
C LEU A 280 -23.73 -4.14 1.87
N LYS A 281 -24.88 -4.67 2.26
CA LYS A 281 -26.17 -4.22 1.72
C LYS A 281 -26.44 -2.74 2.04
N GLN A 282 -26.13 -2.31 3.27
CA GLN A 282 -26.28 -0.93 3.70
C GLN A 282 -25.30 -0.01 2.97
N GLU A 283 -24.04 -0.41 2.84
CA GLU A 283 -23.01 0.29 2.10
C GLU A 283 -23.45 0.59 0.65
N HIS A 284 -23.95 -0.42 -0.06
CA HIS A 284 -24.47 -0.27 -1.42
C HIS A 284 -25.62 0.76 -1.50
N SER A 285 -26.51 0.77 -0.52
CA SER A 285 -27.63 1.74 -0.50
C SER A 285 -27.13 3.20 -0.35
N TYR A 286 -26.01 3.40 0.33
CA TYR A 286 -25.44 4.74 0.50
C TYR A 286 -24.81 5.30 -0.78
N TYR A 287 -24.39 4.46 -1.72
CA TYR A 287 -23.89 4.94 -3.01
C TYR A 287 -25.00 5.58 -3.84
N GLU A 288 -26.24 5.06 -3.77
CA GLU A 288 -27.40 5.73 -4.35
C GLU A 288 -27.72 7.03 -3.62
N THR A 289 -27.58 7.06 -2.28
CA THR A 289 -27.76 8.27 -1.48
C THR A 289 -26.82 9.39 -1.92
N PHE A 290 -25.59 9.10 -2.32
CA PHE A 290 -24.66 10.10 -2.82
C PHE A 290 -25.13 10.77 -4.11
N LEU A 291 -25.92 10.09 -4.92
CA LEU A 291 -26.49 10.64 -6.16
C LEU A 291 -27.78 11.41 -5.92
N TYR A 292 -28.70 10.87 -5.11
CA TYR A 292 -30.08 11.33 -5.04
C TYR A 292 -30.53 11.83 -3.66
N GLY A 293 -29.74 11.57 -2.61
CA GLY A 293 -30.08 11.96 -1.25
C GLY A 293 -29.97 13.45 -0.97
N SER A 294 -30.65 13.89 0.07
CA SER A 294 -30.48 15.22 0.67
C SER A 294 -29.07 15.42 1.23
N SER A 295 -28.71 16.64 1.54
CA SER A 295 -27.41 16.96 2.16
C SER A 295 -27.23 16.23 3.50
N GLU A 296 -28.27 16.14 4.30
CA GLU A 296 -28.28 15.47 5.58
C GLU A 296 -28.07 13.94 5.42
N GLU A 297 -28.75 13.32 4.46
CA GLU A 297 -28.60 11.89 4.16
C GLU A 297 -27.19 11.58 3.65
N LYS A 298 -26.62 12.41 2.78
CA LYS A 298 -25.24 12.24 2.29
C LYS A 298 -24.20 12.33 3.41
N ILE A 299 -24.39 13.26 4.35
CA ILE A 299 -23.51 13.40 5.51
C ILE A 299 -23.63 12.17 6.43
N ALA A 300 -24.86 11.73 6.71
CA ALA A 300 -25.10 10.54 7.55
C ALA A 300 -24.50 9.29 6.90
N ALA A 301 -24.59 9.14 5.56
CA ALA A 301 -23.96 8.06 4.83
C ALA A 301 -22.44 8.09 4.97
N LEU A 302 -21.79 9.26 4.82
CA LEU A 302 -20.34 9.40 5.02
C LEU A 302 -19.92 9.07 6.46
N ASP A 303 -20.73 9.48 7.46
CA ASP A 303 -20.45 9.16 8.87
C ASP A 303 -20.51 7.65 9.12
N TRP A 304 -21.51 6.99 8.56
CA TRP A 304 -21.67 5.54 8.70
C TRP A 304 -20.51 4.79 8.02
N LEU A 305 -20.19 5.14 6.77
CA LEU A 305 -19.11 4.52 6.00
C LEU A 305 -17.73 4.69 6.68
N GLN A 306 -17.50 5.87 7.29
CA GLN A 306 -16.27 6.11 8.03
C GLN A 306 -16.16 5.25 9.30
N VAL A 307 -17.27 5.11 10.06
CA VAL A 307 -17.32 4.25 11.24
C VAL A 307 -17.10 2.78 10.87
N ARG A 308 -17.66 2.35 9.75
CA ARG A 308 -17.49 0.98 9.21
C ARG A 308 -16.17 0.77 8.47
N ARG A 309 -15.39 1.84 8.28
CA ARG A 309 -14.08 1.79 7.63
C ARG A 309 -14.16 1.24 6.20
N SER A 310 -15.24 1.63 5.51
CA SER A 310 -15.52 1.22 4.15
C SER A 310 -14.39 1.64 3.22
N TRP A 311 -13.80 0.68 2.54
CA TRP A 311 -12.81 0.93 1.50
C TRP A 311 -13.47 1.30 0.17
N ASP A 312 -14.58 0.66 -0.17
CA ASP A 312 -15.31 0.88 -1.41
C ASP A 312 -15.92 2.29 -1.50
N ALA A 313 -16.21 2.92 -0.36
CA ALA A 313 -16.65 4.32 -0.30
C ALA A 313 -15.70 5.29 -1.02
N LYS A 314 -14.41 4.97 -1.08
CA LYS A 314 -13.37 5.75 -1.75
C LYS A 314 -13.75 6.15 -3.18
N ARG A 315 -14.33 5.24 -3.93
CA ARG A 315 -14.72 5.47 -5.34
C ARG A 315 -15.81 6.52 -5.52
N TRP A 316 -16.59 6.77 -4.48
CA TRP A 316 -17.79 7.62 -4.53
C TRP A 316 -17.60 8.99 -3.90
N VAL A 317 -16.70 9.09 -2.92
CA VAL A 317 -16.48 10.31 -2.13
C VAL A 317 -15.92 11.46 -2.97
N GLN A 318 -15.12 11.19 -4.00
CA GLN A 318 -14.52 12.21 -4.86
C GLN A 318 -15.57 13.16 -5.43
N GLY A 319 -16.68 12.61 -5.95
CA GLY A 319 -17.77 13.43 -6.53
C GLY A 319 -18.40 14.39 -5.53
N LEU A 320 -18.44 14.03 -4.25
CA LEU A 320 -19.02 14.87 -3.20
C LEU A 320 -18.19 16.12 -2.87
N LEU A 321 -16.95 16.21 -3.33
CA LEU A 321 -16.15 17.43 -3.25
C LEU A 321 -16.75 18.58 -4.07
N PHE A 322 -17.61 18.27 -5.02
CA PHE A 322 -18.28 19.22 -5.93
C PHE A 322 -19.79 19.25 -5.71
N ASP A 323 -20.29 18.70 -4.60
CA ASP A 323 -21.71 18.73 -4.26
C ASP A 323 -22.23 20.18 -4.13
N ASN A 324 -23.51 20.39 -4.42
CA ASN A 324 -24.14 21.72 -4.29
C ASN A 324 -24.11 22.24 -2.85
N SER A 325 -24.16 21.35 -1.85
CA SER A 325 -24.15 21.70 -0.43
C SER A 325 -22.74 21.95 0.10
N PRO A 326 -22.42 23.14 0.62
CA PRO A 326 -21.14 23.39 1.29
C PRO A 326 -20.83 22.40 2.42
N LYS A 327 -21.85 22.01 3.18
CA LYS A 327 -21.70 21.03 4.29
C LYS A 327 -21.25 19.66 3.78
N VAL A 328 -21.78 19.21 2.64
CA VAL A 328 -21.39 17.94 2.00
C VAL A 328 -19.95 18.03 1.50
N ARG A 329 -19.57 19.12 0.82
CA ARG A 329 -18.18 19.32 0.35
C ARG A 329 -17.17 19.31 1.49
N ILE A 330 -17.46 20.00 2.60
CA ILE A 330 -16.61 19.98 3.79
C ILE A 330 -16.50 18.56 4.37
N ARG A 331 -17.64 17.84 4.47
CA ARG A 331 -17.66 16.49 5.05
C ARG A 331 -16.91 15.48 4.17
N ALA A 332 -17.02 15.62 2.83
CA ALA A 332 -16.24 14.81 1.88
C ALA A 332 -14.74 15.07 2.01
N ALA A 333 -14.32 16.35 2.05
CA ALA A 333 -12.92 16.71 2.25
C ALA A 333 -12.37 16.17 3.57
N LYS A 334 -13.17 16.23 4.64
CA LYS A 334 -12.83 15.64 5.94
C LYS A 334 -12.65 14.12 5.84
N PHE A 335 -13.57 13.41 5.20
CA PHE A 335 -13.51 11.97 5.01
C PHE A 335 -12.21 11.56 4.29
N ILE A 336 -11.90 12.22 3.18
CA ILE A 336 -10.70 11.96 2.39
C ILE A 336 -9.43 12.18 3.22
N ALA A 337 -9.38 13.27 4.00
CA ALA A 337 -8.22 13.59 4.82
C ALA A 337 -8.04 12.64 6.02
N GLU A 338 -9.13 12.21 6.67
CA GLU A 338 -9.09 11.30 7.83
C GLU A 338 -8.86 9.84 7.43
N THR A 339 -9.06 9.51 6.15
CA THR A 339 -8.79 8.18 5.59
C THR A 339 -7.52 8.14 4.73
N ASP A 340 -6.69 9.20 4.75
CA ASP A 340 -5.41 9.32 4.04
C ASP A 340 -5.52 9.05 2.52
N TYR A 341 -6.65 9.41 1.89
CA TYR A 341 -6.85 9.16 0.46
C TYR A 341 -6.05 10.14 -0.40
N LEU A 342 -4.70 10.00 -0.36
CA LEU A 342 -3.75 10.88 -1.06
C LEU A 342 -3.99 10.98 -2.56
N GLN A 343 -4.60 9.97 -3.19
CA GLN A 343 -4.93 10.01 -4.62
C GLN A 343 -5.94 11.11 -4.96
N TYR A 344 -6.74 11.59 -3.99
CA TYR A 344 -7.70 12.66 -4.19
C TYR A 344 -7.19 14.06 -3.78
N LEU A 345 -5.91 14.17 -3.43
CA LEU A 345 -5.31 15.47 -3.13
C LEU A 345 -5.44 16.48 -4.30
N PRO A 346 -5.21 16.11 -5.57
CA PRO A 346 -5.43 17.03 -6.70
C PRO A 346 -6.89 17.48 -6.84
N ASP A 347 -7.86 16.59 -6.60
CA ASP A 347 -9.29 16.91 -6.65
C ASP A 347 -9.68 17.85 -5.51
N MET A 348 -9.15 17.62 -4.30
CA MET A 348 -9.35 18.49 -3.16
C MET A 348 -8.77 19.90 -3.40
N GLU A 349 -7.60 20.00 -4.02
CA GLU A 349 -6.99 21.28 -4.43
C GLU A 349 -7.86 21.99 -5.48
N THR A 350 -8.40 21.24 -6.42
CA THR A 350 -9.33 21.77 -7.45
C THR A 350 -10.60 22.29 -6.78
N ALA A 351 -11.24 21.51 -5.90
CA ALA A 351 -12.42 21.93 -5.15
C ALA A 351 -12.15 23.16 -4.29
N MET A 352 -11.02 23.20 -3.58
CA MET A 352 -10.57 24.32 -2.77
C MET A 352 -10.42 25.61 -3.60
N ASN A 353 -9.80 25.49 -4.77
CA ASN A 353 -9.57 26.66 -5.65
C ASN A 353 -10.86 27.18 -6.28
N ALA A 354 -11.79 26.30 -6.59
CA ALA A 354 -13.09 26.64 -7.17
C ALA A 354 -14.10 27.18 -6.13
N GLU A 355 -13.85 26.95 -4.83
CA GLU A 355 -14.78 27.32 -3.75
C GLU A 355 -14.88 28.84 -3.60
N LYS A 356 -16.11 29.32 -3.57
CA LYS A 356 -16.46 30.78 -3.47
C LYS A 356 -16.85 31.17 -2.04
N ASP A 357 -17.41 30.25 -1.27
CA ASP A 357 -17.73 30.50 0.14
C ASP A 357 -16.45 30.43 0.99
N MET A 358 -16.12 31.53 1.65
CA MET A 358 -14.87 31.67 2.39
C MET A 358 -14.72 30.68 3.56
N GLN A 359 -15.82 30.36 4.26
CA GLN A 359 -15.78 29.43 5.40
C GLN A 359 -15.55 28.00 4.90
N THR A 360 -16.27 27.61 3.85
CA THR A 360 -16.08 26.31 3.19
C THR A 360 -14.67 26.16 2.65
N LYS A 361 -14.16 27.20 1.97
CA LYS A 361 -12.79 27.23 1.45
C LYS A 361 -11.74 27.02 2.55
N GLN A 362 -11.87 27.74 3.67
CA GLN A 362 -10.97 27.59 4.81
C GLN A 362 -11.01 26.17 5.40
N ALA A 363 -12.21 25.56 5.50
CA ALA A 363 -12.37 24.20 5.97
C ALA A 363 -11.70 23.19 5.04
N ILE A 364 -11.91 23.28 3.74
CA ILE A 364 -11.28 22.41 2.75
C ILE A 364 -9.76 22.60 2.75
N THR A 365 -9.28 23.85 2.81
CA THR A 365 -7.83 24.15 2.88
C THR A 365 -7.14 23.40 4.02
N ARG A 366 -7.74 23.40 5.21
CA ARG A 366 -7.19 22.67 6.36
C ARG A 366 -7.03 21.18 6.09
N TYR A 367 -7.99 20.53 5.41
CA TYR A 367 -7.91 19.12 5.06
C TYR A 367 -6.91 18.84 3.93
N VAL A 368 -6.78 19.75 2.96
CA VAL A 368 -5.71 19.69 1.95
C VAL A 368 -4.33 19.73 2.61
N GLU A 369 -4.11 20.65 3.53
CA GLU A 369 -2.82 20.77 4.24
C GLU A 369 -2.55 19.53 5.14
N GLN A 370 -3.59 18.95 5.73
CA GLN A 370 -3.46 17.69 6.48
C GLN A 370 -2.91 16.55 5.59
N LEU A 371 -3.45 16.38 4.38
CA LEU A 371 -2.95 15.38 3.44
C LEU A 371 -1.55 15.69 2.92
N LYS A 372 -1.27 16.95 2.56
CA LYS A 372 0.06 17.38 2.11
C LYS A 372 1.14 17.09 3.14
N ALA A 373 0.81 17.23 4.42
CA ALA A 373 1.76 16.99 5.50
C ALA A 373 2.24 15.52 5.57
N LEU A 374 1.52 14.56 4.98
CA LEU A 374 1.96 13.17 4.88
C LEU A 374 3.13 12.99 3.91
N LEU A 375 3.22 13.83 2.90
CA LEU A 375 4.29 13.76 1.90
C LEU A 375 5.63 14.27 2.46
N PRO A 376 6.76 13.79 1.93
CA PRO A 376 8.11 14.17 2.35
C PRO A 376 8.39 15.65 2.32
#